data_f60f50dddf178bca49e89c8723595624
#
_entry.id   f60f50dddf178bca49e89c8723595624
#
_cell.length_a   1.000
_cell.length_b   1.000
_cell.length_c   1.000
_cell.angle_alpha   90.00
_cell.angle_beta   90.00
_cell.angle_gamma   90.00
#
_symmetry.space_group_name_H-M   'P 1'
#
loop_
_entity.id
_entity.type
_entity.pdbx_description
1 polymer ?
#
loop_
_entity_poly.entity_id
_entity_poly.type
_entity_poly.pdbx_seq_one_letter_code
_entity_poly.pdbx_strand_id
1 'polypeptide(L)'
;MDNQSSYDSMMGFMAREETRTRTVTSPRTGTPEGRTLTGPATRAWTMRLLVLGIVLTALNLRPAITSLGALLEEVRDGLGMSGSVAGLLTSVPPLCFAVFGVTAPRLARRFGPGTVVCAGMAAITAGLLIRPYTGSTAGFLAASALALMGIAVSNVLMPVIVKRWFPDRVGSMTGLYSMALALGTASAAAVTVPMTEVLGGSWQTGLAVWAGLAAAAVLPWIPFVRDRGAAPADSGQEQHARVDAPPLRITRSRTSWALAVYFGLQATGAYITMGWMAQIFRDAGVHAGTAGLLLAVTMVMGVPLAFVIPRLAGRLPHQGPIVLALGACGLAGYAGLYLAPAAGSWAWAVLLGVSNCSFPLALTMVGMRARTSAGVAQLSGFAQSTGYLLSIPGPLLVGVLYQHSGGWGLPIALMAGLMIPQMAVGVLAGRDRTVEDEAAR
;
A
#
# COMPACT_ATOMS: atom_id res chain seq x y z
N MET A 1 34.87 -66.26 -6.12
CA MET A 1 34.75 -66.59 -7.53
C MET A 1 33.27 -66.61 -7.79
N ASP A 2 32.74 -65.50 -8.32
CA ASP A 2 31.42 -65.32 -8.95
C ASP A 2 30.97 -63.88 -8.84
N ASN A 3 31.70 -62.98 -9.48
CA ASN A 3 31.23 -61.61 -9.62
C ASN A 3 31.68 -60.94 -10.94
N GLN A 4 32.10 -61.76 -11.92
CA GLN A 4 32.49 -61.27 -13.25
C GLN A 4 31.49 -61.64 -14.37
N SER A 5 30.56 -62.56 -14.09
CA SER A 5 29.53 -62.98 -15.06
C SER A 5 28.37 -62.00 -15.19
N SER A 6 28.15 -61.09 -14.23
CA SER A 6 27.03 -60.15 -14.24
C SER A 6 27.34 -58.85 -14.98
N TYR A 7 28.63 -58.50 -15.18
CA TYR A 7 29.05 -57.29 -15.91
C TYR A 7 29.09 -57.46 -17.43
N ASP A 8 29.39 -58.67 -17.91
CA ASP A 8 29.45 -58.94 -19.35
C ASP A 8 28.07 -59.05 -20.02
N SER A 9 27.02 -59.36 -19.23
CA SER A 9 25.64 -59.44 -19.73
C SER A 9 24.98 -58.05 -19.91
N MET A 10 25.46 -57.02 -19.19
CA MET A 10 24.90 -55.65 -19.24
C MET A 10 25.57 -54.80 -20.34
N MET A 11 26.81 -55.08 -20.73
CA MET A 11 27.51 -54.40 -21.83
C MET A 11 27.10 -54.94 -23.23
N GLY A 12 26.61 -56.18 -23.33
CA GLY A 12 26.10 -56.77 -24.57
C GLY A 12 24.70 -56.22 -25.02
N PHE A 13 23.96 -55.56 -24.11
CA PHE A 13 22.64 -55.04 -24.41
C PHE A 13 22.69 -53.59 -24.93
N MET A 14 23.76 -52.83 -24.63
CA MET A 14 23.90 -51.45 -25.10
C MET A 14 24.57 -51.31 -26.48
N ALA A 15 25.11 -52.39 -27.06
CA ALA A 15 25.82 -52.35 -28.36
C ALA A 15 24.96 -52.78 -29.56
N ARG A 16 23.64 -52.97 -29.42
CA ARG A 16 22.75 -53.42 -30.51
C ARG A 16 21.68 -52.41 -30.94
N GLU A 17 21.72 -51.17 -30.47
CA GLU A 17 20.69 -50.15 -30.83
C GLU A 17 21.21 -48.99 -31.67
N GLU A 18 22.46 -49.07 -32.17
CA GLU A 18 23.03 -48.08 -33.09
C GLU A 18 23.16 -48.65 -34.50
N THR A 19 22.11 -49.02 -35.19
CA THR A 19 22.12 -49.02 -36.69
C THR A 19 20.68 -49.21 -37.21
N ARG A 20 19.87 -48.15 -37.16
CA ARG A 20 18.72 -47.96 -38.07
C ARG A 20 18.49 -46.50 -38.34
N THR A 21 19.37 -45.92 -39.14
CA THR A 21 19.12 -44.62 -39.80
C THR A 21 18.02 -44.80 -40.82
N ARG A 22 16.81 -44.44 -40.44
CA ARG A 22 15.72 -44.18 -41.39
C ARG A 22 15.77 -42.70 -41.76
N THR A 23 16.22 -42.39 -42.94
CA THR A 23 15.99 -41.13 -43.63
C THR A 23 14.48 -40.89 -43.76
N VAL A 24 13.94 -40.05 -42.88
CA VAL A 24 12.59 -39.46 -43.04
C VAL A 24 12.80 -38.06 -43.58
N THR A 25 12.52 -37.90 -44.85
CA THR A 25 12.32 -36.59 -45.53
C THR A 25 11.20 -35.85 -44.84
N SER A 26 11.54 -34.82 -44.08
CA SER A 26 10.56 -33.89 -43.52
C SER A 26 9.95 -33.02 -44.61
N PRO A 27 8.62 -32.84 -44.64
CA PRO A 27 8.02 -31.81 -45.44
C PRO A 27 8.39 -30.44 -44.86
N ARG A 28 8.88 -29.54 -45.69
CA ARG A 28 9.01 -28.12 -45.38
C ARG A 28 7.62 -27.56 -45.12
N THR A 29 7.22 -27.49 -43.88
CA THR A 29 6.11 -26.64 -43.46
C THR A 29 6.67 -25.26 -43.17
N GLY A 30 6.10 -24.28 -43.85
CA GLY A 30 6.48 -22.88 -43.77
C GLY A 30 6.46 -22.38 -42.34
N THR A 31 7.51 -21.70 -41.99
CA THR A 31 7.63 -20.87 -40.78
C THR A 31 6.53 -19.83 -40.80
N PRO A 32 5.69 -19.68 -39.78
CA PRO A 32 4.89 -18.49 -39.66
C PRO A 32 5.85 -17.34 -39.27
N GLU A 33 6.22 -16.55 -40.28
CA GLU A 33 6.76 -15.21 -40.05
C GLU A 33 5.70 -14.39 -39.32
N GLY A 34 5.91 -14.12 -38.05
CA GLY A 34 4.97 -13.32 -37.26
C GLY A 34 5.42 -13.08 -35.84
N ARG A 35 6.69 -13.31 -35.48
CA ARG A 35 7.26 -12.87 -34.21
C ARG A 35 8.15 -11.66 -34.47
N THR A 36 7.55 -10.47 -34.33
CA THR A 36 8.31 -9.22 -34.23
C THR A 36 9.34 -9.35 -33.09
N LEU A 37 10.58 -9.61 -33.46
CA LEU A 37 11.73 -9.60 -32.57
C LEU A 37 11.92 -8.15 -32.13
N THR A 38 11.37 -7.78 -30.98
CA THR A 38 11.73 -6.53 -30.32
C THR A 38 13.22 -6.62 -29.97
N GLY A 39 14.03 -5.80 -30.63
CA GLY A 39 15.48 -5.81 -30.44
C GLY A 39 15.86 -5.54 -28.97
N PRO A 40 17.07 -5.89 -28.52
CA PRO A 40 17.53 -5.72 -27.13
C PRO A 40 17.42 -4.28 -26.66
N ALA A 41 17.55 -3.29 -27.53
CA ALA A 41 17.36 -1.89 -27.23
C ALA A 41 15.89 -1.55 -26.86
N THR A 42 14.92 -2.12 -27.58
CA THR A 42 13.49 -1.93 -27.32
C THR A 42 13.11 -2.55 -25.98
N ARG A 43 13.66 -3.72 -25.64
CA ARG A 43 13.43 -4.37 -24.34
C ARG A 43 14.00 -3.55 -23.18
N ALA A 44 15.21 -3.01 -23.32
CA ALA A 44 15.83 -2.15 -22.32
C ALA A 44 15.04 -0.86 -22.08
N TRP A 45 14.52 -0.24 -23.16
CA TRP A 45 13.68 0.95 -23.08
C TRP A 45 12.34 0.66 -22.37
N THR A 46 11.68 -0.43 -22.70
CA THR A 46 10.43 -0.87 -22.07
C THR A 46 10.62 -1.09 -20.56
N MET A 47 11.73 -1.70 -20.15
CA MET A 47 12.04 -1.90 -18.74
C MET A 47 12.30 -0.58 -18.00
N ARG A 48 12.98 0.39 -18.63
CA ARG A 48 13.17 1.73 -18.04
C ARG A 48 11.84 2.47 -17.88
N LEU A 49 10.95 2.40 -18.87
CA LEU A 49 9.61 2.98 -18.78
C LEU A 49 8.78 2.35 -17.66
N LEU A 50 8.86 1.03 -17.46
CA LEU A 50 8.18 0.35 -16.35
C LEU A 50 8.68 0.82 -14.98
N VAL A 51 10.00 0.94 -14.80
CA VAL A 51 10.58 1.45 -13.55
C VAL A 51 10.12 2.89 -13.32
N LEU A 52 10.17 3.75 -14.34
CA LEU A 52 9.68 5.13 -14.26
C LEU A 52 8.17 5.16 -13.92
N GLY A 53 7.37 4.31 -14.57
CA GLY A 53 5.94 4.17 -14.29
C GLY A 53 5.65 3.75 -12.85
N ILE A 54 6.39 2.77 -12.31
CA ILE A 54 6.26 2.34 -10.91
C ILE A 54 6.60 3.49 -9.96
N VAL A 55 7.70 4.20 -10.18
CA VAL A 55 8.14 5.32 -9.33
C VAL A 55 7.14 6.47 -9.37
N LEU A 56 6.72 6.91 -10.56
CA LEU A 56 5.76 8.00 -10.70
C LEU A 56 4.40 7.63 -10.13
N THR A 57 3.94 6.38 -10.33
CA THR A 57 2.71 5.90 -9.69
C THR A 57 2.84 5.95 -8.17
N ALA A 58 3.91 5.40 -7.60
CA ALA A 58 4.13 5.39 -6.16
C ALA A 58 4.15 6.79 -5.54
N LEU A 59 4.81 7.75 -6.20
CA LEU A 59 4.82 9.16 -5.80
C LEU A 59 3.41 9.78 -5.73
N ASN A 60 2.46 9.28 -6.54
CA ASN A 60 1.10 9.80 -6.62
C ASN A 60 0.09 9.14 -5.66
N LEU A 61 0.43 8.01 -5.02
CA LEU A 61 -0.56 7.25 -4.23
C LEU A 61 -0.96 7.91 -2.90
N ARG A 62 -0.27 8.95 -2.45
CA ARG A 62 -0.54 9.61 -1.17
C ARG A 62 -0.78 11.12 -1.25
N PRO A 63 -0.25 11.88 -2.21
CA PRO A 63 -0.42 13.33 -2.27
C PRO A 63 -1.87 13.81 -2.21
N ALA A 64 -2.80 13.08 -2.83
CA ALA A 64 -4.24 13.41 -2.78
C ALA A 64 -4.80 13.47 -1.36
N ILE A 65 -4.25 12.69 -0.42
CA ILE A 65 -4.68 12.61 0.98
C ILE A 65 -3.90 13.64 1.81
N THR A 66 -2.56 13.63 1.70
CA THR A 66 -1.71 14.48 2.55
C THR A 66 -1.76 15.95 2.20
N SER A 67 -1.88 16.32 0.90
CA SER A 67 -2.08 17.70 0.49
C SER A 67 -3.42 18.26 1.00
N LEU A 68 -4.46 17.43 0.99
CA LEU A 68 -5.76 17.79 1.56
C LEU A 68 -5.66 18.01 3.08
N GLY A 69 -4.94 17.13 3.79
CA GLY A 69 -4.75 17.30 5.24
C GLY A 69 -3.96 18.58 5.59
N ALA A 70 -3.02 18.99 4.73
CA ALA A 70 -2.24 20.22 4.92
C ALA A 70 -3.07 21.50 4.68
N LEU A 71 -4.10 21.45 3.82
CA LEU A 71 -5.00 22.56 3.45
C LEU A 71 -6.45 22.33 3.95
N LEU A 72 -6.64 21.47 4.96
CA LEU A 72 -7.98 21.08 5.39
C LEU A 72 -8.83 22.26 5.89
N GLU A 73 -8.21 23.22 6.58
CA GLU A 73 -8.86 24.42 7.08
C GLU A 73 -9.37 25.28 5.93
N GLU A 74 -8.53 25.60 4.97
CA GLU A 74 -8.88 26.42 3.81
C GLU A 74 -9.97 25.78 2.95
N VAL A 75 -9.94 24.45 2.83
CA VAL A 75 -10.99 23.70 2.11
C VAL A 75 -12.33 23.73 2.89
N ARG A 76 -12.26 23.56 4.21
CA ARG A 76 -13.46 23.64 5.08
C ARG A 76 -14.12 25.00 4.99
N ASP A 77 -13.32 26.05 5.15
CA ASP A 77 -13.82 27.44 5.13
C ASP A 77 -14.33 27.80 3.74
N GLY A 78 -13.59 27.45 2.69
CA GLY A 78 -13.98 27.72 1.31
C GLY A 78 -15.24 27.01 0.82
N LEU A 79 -15.58 25.85 1.41
CA LEU A 79 -16.78 25.07 1.06
C LEU A 79 -17.86 25.05 2.16
N GLY A 80 -17.64 25.78 3.27
CA GLY A 80 -18.55 25.81 4.40
C GLY A 80 -18.77 24.45 5.06
N MET A 81 -17.72 23.62 5.13
CA MET A 81 -17.83 22.25 5.66
C MET A 81 -17.83 22.23 7.19
N SER A 82 -18.74 21.45 7.78
CA SER A 82 -18.69 21.12 9.21
C SER A 82 -17.53 20.18 9.53
N GLY A 83 -17.13 20.07 10.80
CA GLY A 83 -16.13 19.11 11.26
C GLY A 83 -16.51 17.66 10.97
N SER A 84 -17.81 17.33 11.07
CA SER A 84 -18.31 15.99 10.72
C SER A 84 -18.14 15.66 9.23
N VAL A 85 -18.37 16.63 8.34
CA VAL A 85 -18.16 16.47 6.90
C VAL A 85 -16.67 16.34 6.56
N ALA A 86 -15.81 17.11 7.23
CA ALA A 86 -14.36 16.94 7.11
C ALA A 86 -13.90 15.55 7.60
N GLY A 87 -14.49 15.06 8.69
CA GLY A 87 -14.26 13.69 9.16
C GLY A 87 -14.71 12.62 8.15
N LEU A 88 -15.86 12.82 7.50
CA LEU A 88 -16.33 11.97 6.41
C LEU A 88 -15.32 11.98 5.25
N LEU A 89 -14.85 13.15 4.84
CA LEU A 89 -13.87 13.32 3.77
C LEU A 89 -12.56 12.56 4.05
N THR A 90 -12.06 12.61 5.30
CA THR A 90 -10.86 11.88 5.73
C THR A 90 -11.10 10.37 5.91
N SER A 91 -12.37 9.92 5.92
CA SER A 91 -12.77 8.51 5.93
C SER A 91 -12.97 7.91 4.53
N VAL A 92 -13.05 8.74 3.48
CA VAL A 92 -13.19 8.26 2.09
C VAL A 92 -12.00 7.38 1.64
N PRO A 93 -10.73 7.67 1.98
CA PRO A 93 -9.61 6.81 1.61
C PRO A 93 -9.76 5.35 2.06
N PRO A 94 -9.94 5.03 3.36
CA PRO A 94 -10.11 3.64 3.78
C PRO A 94 -11.34 2.97 3.17
N LEU A 95 -12.43 3.72 2.94
CA LEU A 95 -13.61 3.21 2.25
C LEU A 95 -13.27 2.79 0.81
N CYS A 96 -12.57 3.64 0.06
CA CYS A 96 -12.12 3.30 -1.29
C CYS A 96 -11.18 2.09 -1.31
N PHE A 97 -10.26 1.97 -0.35
CA PHE A 97 -9.39 0.80 -0.24
C PHE A 97 -10.17 -0.48 0.08
N ALA A 98 -11.18 -0.41 0.94
CA ALA A 98 -12.04 -1.56 1.26
C ALA A 98 -12.82 -2.06 0.04
N VAL A 99 -13.40 -1.16 -0.75
CA VAL A 99 -14.23 -1.49 -1.91
C VAL A 99 -13.39 -1.84 -3.15
N PHE A 100 -12.50 -0.94 -3.53
CA PHE A 100 -11.74 -1.07 -4.79
C PHE A 100 -10.51 -1.96 -4.66
N GLY A 101 -9.98 -2.15 -3.47
CA GLY A 101 -8.90 -3.11 -3.20
C GLY A 101 -9.30 -4.54 -3.55
N VAL A 102 -10.54 -4.93 -3.27
CA VAL A 102 -11.08 -6.27 -3.59
C VAL A 102 -11.38 -6.42 -5.10
N THR A 103 -11.76 -5.34 -5.78
CA THR A 103 -12.11 -5.37 -7.21
C THR A 103 -10.90 -5.27 -8.13
N ALA A 104 -9.80 -4.67 -7.69
CA ALA A 104 -8.58 -4.43 -8.48
C ALA A 104 -8.01 -5.70 -9.15
N PRO A 105 -7.89 -6.87 -8.47
CA PRO A 105 -7.42 -8.09 -9.12
C PRO A 105 -8.37 -8.61 -10.21
N ARG A 106 -9.69 -8.42 -10.07
CA ARG A 106 -10.69 -8.80 -11.08
C ARG A 106 -10.55 -7.92 -12.32
N LEU A 107 -10.40 -6.60 -12.14
CA LEU A 107 -10.17 -5.64 -13.22
C LEU A 107 -8.86 -5.95 -13.95
N ALA A 108 -7.79 -6.23 -13.23
CA ALA A 108 -6.49 -6.57 -13.81
C ALA A 108 -6.54 -7.86 -14.65
N ARG A 109 -7.32 -8.88 -14.22
CA ARG A 109 -7.53 -10.09 -15.03
C ARG A 109 -8.31 -9.81 -16.32
N ARG A 110 -9.29 -8.90 -16.28
CA ARG A 110 -10.15 -8.60 -17.43
C ARG A 110 -9.48 -7.67 -18.45
N PHE A 111 -8.79 -6.64 -17.99
CA PHE A 111 -8.27 -5.56 -18.83
C PHE A 111 -6.74 -5.51 -18.91
N GLY A 112 -6.05 -6.30 -18.12
CA GLY A 112 -4.59 -6.25 -17.95
C GLY A 112 -4.16 -5.23 -16.88
N PRO A 113 -3.10 -5.54 -16.12
CA PRO A 113 -2.67 -4.69 -14.98
C PRO A 113 -2.17 -3.31 -15.44
N GLY A 114 -1.47 -3.22 -16.58
CA GLY A 114 -1.00 -1.94 -17.14
C GLY A 114 -2.15 -1.00 -17.52
N THR A 115 -3.19 -1.53 -18.19
CA THR A 115 -4.40 -0.76 -18.54
C THR A 115 -5.11 -0.23 -17.30
N VAL A 116 -5.25 -1.07 -16.28
CA VAL A 116 -5.98 -0.71 -15.05
C VAL A 116 -5.22 0.35 -14.26
N VAL A 117 -3.89 0.28 -14.19
CA VAL A 117 -3.08 1.32 -13.55
C VAL A 117 -3.09 2.61 -14.35
N CYS A 118 -3.01 2.55 -15.70
CA CYS A 118 -3.15 3.73 -16.55
C CYS A 118 -4.49 4.43 -16.31
N ALA A 119 -5.60 3.69 -16.31
CA ALA A 119 -6.93 4.21 -15.99
C ALA A 119 -6.99 4.77 -14.55
N GLY A 120 -6.34 4.11 -13.60
CA GLY A 120 -6.21 4.57 -12.22
C GLY A 120 -5.49 5.93 -12.13
N MET A 121 -4.36 6.09 -12.82
CA MET A 121 -3.63 7.36 -12.88
C MET A 121 -4.46 8.47 -13.57
N ALA A 122 -5.19 8.14 -14.63
CA ALA A 122 -6.10 9.07 -15.28
C ALA A 122 -7.25 9.49 -14.34
N ALA A 123 -7.81 8.56 -13.57
CA ALA A 123 -8.83 8.85 -12.56
C ALA A 123 -8.29 9.74 -11.43
N ILE A 124 -7.03 9.52 -10.97
CA ILE A 124 -6.37 10.39 -10.01
C ILE A 124 -6.22 11.80 -10.59
N THR A 125 -5.71 11.92 -11.82
CA THR A 125 -5.54 13.20 -12.49
C THR A 125 -6.87 13.95 -12.60
N ALA A 126 -7.91 13.30 -13.11
CA ALA A 126 -9.24 13.89 -13.26
C ALA A 126 -9.82 14.31 -11.91
N GLY A 127 -9.77 13.43 -10.90
CA GLY A 127 -10.28 13.73 -9.57
C GLY A 127 -9.56 14.92 -8.91
N LEU A 128 -8.23 14.99 -9.04
CA LEU A 128 -7.42 16.10 -8.49
C LEU A 128 -7.66 17.43 -9.22
N LEU A 129 -7.91 17.41 -10.52
CA LEU A 129 -8.24 18.60 -11.30
C LEU A 129 -9.65 19.09 -11.02
N ILE A 130 -10.62 18.18 -10.93
CA ILE A 130 -12.04 18.54 -10.81
C ILE A 130 -12.37 18.99 -9.39
N ARG A 131 -11.88 18.28 -8.35
CA ARG A 131 -12.31 18.49 -6.96
C ARG A 131 -12.22 19.92 -6.46
N PRO A 132 -11.16 20.71 -6.74
CA PRO A 132 -11.04 22.07 -6.20
C PRO A 132 -12.05 23.07 -6.80
N TYR A 133 -12.59 22.77 -8.00
CA TYR A 133 -13.42 23.68 -8.79
C TYR A 133 -14.91 23.27 -8.83
N THR A 134 -15.32 22.27 -8.05
CA THR A 134 -16.72 21.79 -8.03
C THR A 134 -17.71 22.77 -7.38
N GLY A 135 -17.24 23.73 -6.59
CA GLY A 135 -18.07 24.72 -5.91
C GLY A 135 -19.07 24.15 -4.88
N SER A 136 -19.04 22.85 -4.62
CA SER A 136 -19.92 22.20 -3.67
C SER A 136 -19.23 21.07 -2.90
N THR A 137 -19.61 20.86 -1.65
CA THR A 137 -19.11 19.78 -0.79
C THR A 137 -19.36 18.40 -1.40
N ALA A 138 -20.54 18.16 -1.98
CA ALA A 138 -20.88 16.88 -2.60
C ALA A 138 -20.01 16.60 -3.84
N GLY A 139 -19.81 17.61 -4.70
CA GLY A 139 -18.91 17.51 -5.85
C GLY A 139 -17.47 17.27 -5.44
N PHE A 140 -16.98 17.96 -4.40
CA PHE A 140 -15.64 17.76 -3.85
C PHE A 140 -15.44 16.34 -3.31
N LEU A 141 -16.42 15.78 -2.58
CA LEU A 141 -16.39 14.40 -2.09
C LEU A 141 -16.40 13.39 -3.26
N ALA A 142 -17.25 13.59 -4.26
CA ALA A 142 -17.33 12.69 -5.41
C ALA A 142 -16.03 12.70 -6.23
N ALA A 143 -15.46 13.86 -6.51
CA ALA A 143 -14.19 13.98 -7.23
C ALA A 143 -13.02 13.43 -6.40
N SER A 144 -13.03 13.61 -5.07
CA SER A 144 -12.06 12.99 -4.16
C SER A 144 -12.19 11.46 -4.18
N ALA A 145 -13.41 10.92 -4.16
CA ALA A 145 -13.65 9.48 -4.28
C ALA A 145 -13.14 8.91 -5.60
N LEU A 146 -13.28 9.64 -6.71
CA LEU A 146 -12.72 9.26 -8.01
C LEU A 146 -11.19 9.14 -7.96
N ALA A 147 -10.50 10.14 -7.40
CA ALA A 147 -9.04 10.09 -7.22
C ALA A 147 -8.63 8.93 -6.32
N LEU A 148 -9.32 8.73 -5.19
CA LEU A 148 -9.02 7.70 -4.21
C LEU A 148 -9.32 6.27 -4.70
N MET A 149 -10.31 6.10 -5.58
CA MET A 149 -10.54 4.86 -6.31
C MET A 149 -9.33 4.50 -7.18
N GLY A 150 -8.81 5.46 -7.96
CA GLY A 150 -7.61 5.28 -8.76
C GLY A 150 -6.39 4.91 -7.92
N ILE A 151 -6.23 5.56 -6.75
CA ILE A 151 -5.17 5.26 -5.77
C ILE A 151 -5.32 3.83 -5.23
N ALA A 152 -6.50 3.44 -4.79
CA ALA A 152 -6.74 2.12 -4.20
C ALA A 152 -6.43 0.98 -5.19
N VAL A 153 -6.93 1.11 -6.42
CA VAL A 153 -6.68 0.12 -7.47
C VAL A 153 -5.20 0.04 -7.83
N SER A 154 -4.54 1.18 -8.02
CA SER A 154 -3.12 1.22 -8.38
C SER A 154 -2.23 0.66 -7.26
N ASN A 155 -2.51 1.00 -6.01
CA ASN A 155 -1.75 0.52 -4.85
C ASN A 155 -1.79 -1.01 -4.72
N VAL A 156 -2.96 -1.63 -4.94
CA VAL A 156 -3.12 -3.10 -4.90
C VAL A 156 -2.40 -3.79 -6.05
N LEU A 157 -2.31 -3.15 -7.23
CA LEU A 157 -1.69 -3.75 -8.41
C LEU A 157 -0.17 -3.58 -8.46
N MET A 158 0.43 -2.61 -7.74
CA MET A 158 1.88 -2.40 -7.77
C MET A 158 2.70 -3.65 -7.41
N PRO A 159 2.45 -4.37 -6.31
CA PRO A 159 3.16 -5.62 -6.02
C PRO A 159 3.00 -6.69 -7.10
N VAL A 160 1.82 -6.77 -7.74
CA VAL A 160 1.55 -7.71 -8.84
C VAL A 160 2.40 -7.36 -10.05
N ILE A 161 2.47 -6.07 -10.39
CA ILE A 161 3.29 -5.55 -11.49
C ILE A 161 4.77 -5.82 -11.21
N VAL A 162 5.27 -5.51 -10.03
CA VAL A 162 6.65 -5.75 -9.64
C VAL A 162 7.01 -7.24 -9.77
N LYS A 163 6.18 -8.14 -9.23
CA LYS A 163 6.40 -9.59 -9.32
C LYS A 163 6.38 -10.09 -10.76
N ARG A 164 5.51 -9.55 -11.61
CA ARG A 164 5.34 -9.97 -13.01
C ARG A 164 6.51 -9.58 -13.90
N TRP A 165 6.99 -8.34 -13.80
CA TRP A 165 8.02 -7.81 -14.71
C TRP A 165 9.44 -7.83 -14.14
N PHE A 166 9.59 -7.97 -12.81
CA PHE A 166 10.88 -7.99 -12.12
C PHE A 166 10.99 -9.18 -11.15
N PRO A 167 10.77 -10.45 -11.59
CA PRO A 167 10.78 -11.61 -10.70
C PRO A 167 12.11 -11.77 -9.96
N ASP A 168 13.26 -11.49 -10.63
CA ASP A 168 14.59 -11.60 -10.04
C ASP A 168 14.97 -10.44 -9.12
N ARG A 169 14.19 -9.35 -9.10
CA ARG A 169 14.48 -8.10 -8.37
C ARG A 169 13.29 -7.59 -7.55
N VAL A 170 12.40 -8.48 -7.15
CA VAL A 170 11.18 -8.11 -6.40
C VAL A 170 11.50 -7.26 -5.18
N GLY A 171 12.50 -7.65 -4.38
CA GLY A 171 12.88 -6.93 -3.17
C GLY A 171 13.35 -5.48 -3.44
N SER A 172 14.23 -5.27 -4.42
CA SER A 172 14.73 -3.94 -4.76
C SER A 172 13.66 -3.04 -5.39
N MET A 173 12.78 -3.60 -6.22
CA MET A 173 11.68 -2.85 -6.83
C MET A 173 10.60 -2.50 -5.81
N THR A 174 10.30 -3.39 -4.87
CA THR A 174 9.39 -3.09 -3.75
C THR A 174 9.98 -2.03 -2.83
N GLY A 175 11.29 -2.08 -2.56
CA GLY A 175 12.00 -1.03 -1.82
C GLY A 175 11.92 0.34 -2.52
N LEU A 176 12.18 0.39 -3.82
CA LEU A 176 12.07 1.59 -4.63
C LEU A 176 10.64 2.15 -4.64
N TYR A 177 9.64 1.29 -4.81
CA TYR A 177 8.22 1.64 -4.71
C TYR A 177 7.87 2.24 -3.35
N SER A 178 8.29 1.59 -2.26
CA SER A 178 7.99 2.05 -0.90
C SER A 178 8.67 3.38 -0.58
N MET A 179 9.91 3.57 -1.04
CA MET A 179 10.64 4.83 -0.89
C MET A 179 9.96 5.96 -1.68
N ALA A 180 9.57 5.72 -2.93
CA ALA A 180 8.86 6.69 -3.74
C ALA A 180 7.49 7.07 -3.13
N LEU A 181 6.75 6.08 -2.60
CA LEU A 181 5.48 6.30 -1.89
C LEU A 181 5.68 7.20 -0.66
N ALA A 182 6.69 6.93 0.15
CA ALA A 182 6.99 7.73 1.34
C ALA A 182 7.45 9.14 0.97
N LEU A 183 8.28 9.27 -0.08
CA LEU A 183 8.73 10.56 -0.59
C LEU A 183 7.54 11.40 -1.12
N GLY A 184 6.64 10.79 -1.89
CA GLY A 184 5.41 11.46 -2.36
C GLY A 184 4.53 11.94 -1.20
N THR A 185 4.39 11.12 -0.15
CA THR A 185 3.64 11.47 1.07
C THR A 185 4.26 12.67 1.79
N ALA A 186 5.56 12.60 2.06
CA ALA A 186 6.30 13.63 2.78
C ALA A 186 6.38 14.96 1.97
N SER A 187 6.63 14.85 0.66
CA SER A 187 6.67 16.03 -0.23
C SER A 187 5.33 16.75 -0.25
N ALA A 188 4.21 16.00 -0.36
CA ALA A 188 2.88 16.60 -0.35
C ALA A 188 2.59 17.31 0.99
N ALA A 189 2.98 16.72 2.10
CA ALA A 189 2.80 17.33 3.42
C ALA A 189 3.65 18.62 3.57
N ALA A 190 4.92 18.59 3.13
CA ALA A 190 5.86 19.70 3.33
C ALA A 190 5.65 20.85 2.34
N VAL A 191 5.36 20.53 1.07
CA VAL A 191 5.43 21.50 -0.04
C VAL A 191 4.08 22.13 -0.37
N THR A 192 2.95 21.50 -0.02
CA THR A 192 1.63 21.98 -0.43
C THR A 192 1.33 23.39 0.06
N VAL A 193 1.56 23.69 1.34
CA VAL A 193 1.28 25.02 1.90
C VAL A 193 2.18 26.11 1.26
N PRO A 194 3.54 26.03 1.31
CA PRO A 194 4.38 27.05 0.72
C PRO A 194 4.18 27.18 -0.79
N MET A 195 3.88 26.09 -1.49
CA MET A 195 3.56 26.14 -2.92
C MET A 195 2.24 26.88 -3.18
N THR A 196 1.25 26.69 -2.32
CA THR A 196 -0.03 27.42 -2.40
C THR A 196 0.20 28.93 -2.23
N GLU A 197 1.02 29.33 -1.26
CA GLU A 197 1.37 30.74 -1.02
C GLU A 197 2.05 31.37 -2.25
N VAL A 198 3.05 30.71 -2.82
CA VAL A 198 3.76 31.18 -4.02
C VAL A 198 2.84 31.28 -5.24
N LEU A 199 1.85 30.41 -5.35
CA LEU A 199 0.91 30.39 -6.48
C LEU A 199 -0.32 31.30 -6.29
N GLY A 200 -0.25 32.27 -5.41
CA GLY A 200 -1.31 33.28 -5.21
C GLY A 200 -2.29 32.97 -4.07
N GLY A 201 -1.96 32.05 -3.16
CA GLY A 201 -2.70 31.79 -1.92
C GLY A 201 -3.99 31.01 -2.07
N SER A 202 -4.37 30.57 -3.28
CA SER A 202 -5.61 29.81 -3.52
C SER A 202 -5.41 28.33 -3.18
N TRP A 203 -6.20 27.80 -2.24
CA TRP A 203 -6.20 26.38 -1.91
C TRP A 203 -6.59 25.50 -3.11
N GLN A 204 -7.42 26.02 -4.02
CA GLN A 204 -7.80 25.33 -5.25
C GLN A 204 -6.56 25.03 -6.10
N THR A 205 -5.73 26.03 -6.32
CA THR A 205 -4.48 25.88 -7.08
C THR A 205 -3.50 24.96 -6.35
N GLY A 206 -3.36 25.11 -5.03
CA GLY A 206 -2.51 24.27 -4.20
C GLY A 206 -2.86 22.77 -4.28
N LEU A 207 -4.15 22.43 -4.37
CA LEU A 207 -4.59 21.06 -4.56
C LEU A 207 -4.49 20.59 -6.02
N ALA A 208 -4.77 21.48 -7.00
CA ALA A 208 -4.78 21.14 -8.43
C ALA A 208 -3.38 20.83 -8.99
N VAL A 209 -2.32 21.46 -8.46
CA VAL A 209 -0.94 21.25 -8.93
C VAL A 209 -0.52 19.77 -8.85
N TRP A 210 -0.98 19.05 -7.85
CA TRP A 210 -0.70 17.60 -7.71
C TRP A 210 -1.26 16.77 -8.87
N ALA A 211 -2.27 17.27 -9.59
CA ALA A 211 -2.77 16.63 -10.80
C ALA A 211 -1.71 16.62 -11.93
N GLY A 212 -0.80 17.58 -11.98
CA GLY A 212 0.30 17.59 -12.95
C GLY A 212 1.25 16.39 -12.76
N LEU A 213 1.58 16.04 -11.51
CA LEU A 213 2.37 14.87 -11.21
C LEU A 213 1.62 13.58 -11.56
N ALA A 214 0.30 13.54 -11.32
CA ALA A 214 -0.54 12.40 -11.69
C ALA A 214 -0.67 12.25 -13.21
N ALA A 215 -0.83 13.35 -13.95
CA ALA A 215 -0.83 13.35 -15.41
C ALA A 215 0.49 12.84 -16.00
N ALA A 216 1.61 13.27 -15.45
CA ALA A 216 2.93 12.78 -15.84
C ALA A 216 3.06 11.26 -15.60
N ALA A 217 2.44 10.74 -14.54
CA ALA A 217 2.45 9.31 -14.24
C ALA A 217 1.59 8.47 -15.21
N VAL A 218 0.67 9.04 -15.97
CA VAL A 218 -0.10 8.33 -17.01
C VAL A 218 0.81 7.94 -18.18
N LEU A 219 1.74 8.81 -18.58
CA LEU A 219 2.54 8.67 -19.81
C LEU A 219 3.31 7.34 -19.89
N PRO A 220 4.05 6.89 -18.87
CA PRO A 220 4.77 5.62 -18.94
C PRO A 220 3.88 4.39 -19.10
N TRP A 221 2.58 4.48 -18.74
CA TRP A 221 1.66 3.35 -18.82
C TRP A 221 0.97 3.22 -20.16
N ILE A 222 0.95 4.27 -21.00
CA ILE A 222 0.27 4.27 -22.30
C ILE A 222 0.72 3.09 -23.19
N PRO A 223 2.02 2.76 -23.32
CA PRO A 223 2.45 1.62 -24.13
C PRO A 223 1.91 0.26 -23.63
N PHE A 224 1.63 0.16 -22.32
CA PHE A 224 1.17 -1.08 -21.69
C PHE A 224 -0.36 -1.27 -21.70
N VAL A 225 -1.12 -0.28 -22.17
CA VAL A 225 -2.59 -0.36 -22.34
C VAL A 225 -2.99 -1.45 -23.35
N ARG A 226 -2.16 -1.66 -24.38
CA ARG A 226 -2.40 -2.67 -25.41
C ARG A 226 -1.85 -4.04 -25.08
N ASP A 227 -0.99 -4.13 -24.06
CA ASP A 227 -0.41 -5.39 -23.63
C ASP A 227 -1.41 -6.17 -22.75
N ARG A 228 -2.38 -6.78 -23.45
CA ARG A 228 -3.29 -7.77 -22.87
C ARG A 228 -2.58 -9.09 -22.53
N GLY A 229 -1.26 -9.04 -22.43
CA GLY A 229 -0.35 -10.17 -22.29
C GLY A 229 -0.97 -11.35 -21.62
N ALA A 230 -0.82 -12.51 -22.26
CA ALA A 230 -1.25 -13.80 -21.76
C ALA A 230 -1.04 -13.91 -20.26
N ALA A 231 -2.03 -14.43 -19.55
CA ALA A 231 -1.87 -14.79 -18.14
C ALA A 231 -0.54 -15.54 -17.99
N PRO A 232 0.27 -15.28 -16.96
CA PRO A 232 1.53 -15.99 -16.76
C PRO A 232 1.23 -17.49 -16.86
N ALA A 233 2.01 -18.23 -17.65
CA ALA A 233 1.88 -19.68 -17.74
C ALA A 233 2.02 -20.38 -16.38
N ASP A 234 2.59 -19.70 -15.39
CA ASP A 234 2.67 -20.11 -13.98
C ASP A 234 1.35 -20.04 -13.21
N SER A 235 0.31 -19.38 -13.75
CA SER A 235 -1.02 -19.42 -13.10
C SER A 235 -1.61 -20.84 -13.08
N GLY A 236 -1.18 -21.71 -13.96
CA GLY A 236 -1.52 -23.13 -13.98
C GLY A 236 -0.94 -23.91 -12.80
N GLN A 237 0.33 -23.67 -12.44
CA GLN A 237 0.98 -24.36 -11.32
C GLN A 237 0.52 -23.82 -9.96
N GLU A 238 0.34 -22.48 -9.83
CA GLU A 238 -0.28 -21.90 -8.62
C GLU A 238 -1.77 -22.28 -8.51
N GLN A 239 -2.45 -22.50 -9.62
CA GLN A 239 -3.85 -22.95 -9.65
C GLN A 239 -3.99 -24.44 -9.29
N HIS A 240 -3.05 -25.30 -9.73
CA HIS A 240 -3.00 -26.70 -9.33
C HIS A 240 -2.58 -26.86 -7.85
N ALA A 241 -1.63 -26.07 -7.35
CA ALA A 241 -1.31 -26.02 -5.92
C ALA A 241 -2.46 -25.48 -5.04
N ARG A 242 -3.40 -24.71 -5.64
CA ARG A 242 -4.62 -24.28 -4.95
C ARG A 242 -5.72 -25.32 -4.88
N VAL A 243 -5.70 -26.31 -5.77
CA VAL A 243 -6.74 -27.36 -5.82
C VAL A 243 -6.47 -28.45 -4.79
N ASP A 244 -5.20 -28.69 -4.42
CA ASP A 244 -4.81 -29.78 -3.52
C ASP A 244 -4.63 -29.37 -2.06
N ALA A 245 -4.62 -28.05 -1.73
CA ALA A 245 -4.59 -27.59 -0.34
C ALA A 245 -6.03 -27.34 0.17
N PRO A 246 -6.47 -27.95 1.28
CA PRO A 246 -7.78 -27.67 1.86
C PRO A 246 -7.88 -26.16 2.13
N PRO A 247 -9.03 -25.53 1.81
CA PRO A 247 -9.19 -24.08 1.98
C PRO A 247 -8.99 -23.74 3.46
N LEU A 248 -7.92 -22.99 3.75
CA LEU A 248 -7.64 -22.49 5.08
C LEU A 248 -8.85 -21.67 5.57
N ARG A 249 -9.46 -22.08 6.66
CA ARG A 249 -10.60 -21.35 7.26
C ARG A 249 -10.08 -20.13 8.03
N ILE A 250 -9.49 -19.18 7.30
CA ILE A 250 -8.85 -17.97 7.86
C ILE A 250 -9.76 -17.21 8.82
N THR A 251 -11.06 -17.16 8.54
CA THR A 251 -12.06 -16.51 9.40
C THR A 251 -12.25 -17.18 10.77
N ARG A 252 -11.77 -18.41 10.97
CA ARG A 252 -11.82 -19.12 12.26
C ARG A 252 -10.54 -18.95 13.08
N SER A 253 -9.45 -18.50 12.47
CA SER A 253 -8.17 -18.30 13.15
C SER A 253 -8.20 -17.06 14.04
N ARG A 254 -7.82 -17.18 15.30
CA ARG A 254 -7.67 -16.08 16.25
C ARG A 254 -6.51 -15.15 15.83
N THR A 255 -5.44 -15.72 15.30
CA THR A 255 -4.30 -14.98 14.76
C THR A 255 -4.70 -14.10 13.59
N SER A 256 -5.57 -14.59 12.69
CA SER A 256 -6.07 -13.80 11.56
C SER A 256 -6.88 -12.58 12.01
N TRP A 257 -7.77 -12.76 12.99
CA TRP A 257 -8.54 -11.66 13.56
C TRP A 257 -7.67 -10.67 14.33
N ALA A 258 -6.70 -11.14 15.11
CA ALA A 258 -5.76 -10.28 15.81
C ALA A 258 -4.96 -9.41 14.82
N LEU A 259 -4.48 -9.98 13.72
CA LEU A 259 -3.80 -9.24 12.65
C LEU A 259 -4.73 -8.25 11.94
N ALA A 260 -5.97 -8.63 11.65
CA ALA A 260 -6.95 -7.76 11.01
C ALA A 260 -7.30 -6.55 11.89
N VAL A 261 -7.53 -6.77 13.17
CA VAL A 261 -7.83 -5.69 14.13
C VAL A 261 -6.59 -4.81 14.35
N TYR A 262 -5.40 -5.40 14.51
CA TYR A 262 -4.15 -4.65 14.64
C TYR A 262 -3.90 -3.76 13.41
N PHE A 263 -4.06 -4.31 12.20
CA PHE A 263 -3.93 -3.56 10.96
C PHE A 263 -4.99 -2.44 10.88
N GLY A 264 -6.23 -2.74 11.26
CA GLY A 264 -7.33 -1.76 11.22
C GLY A 264 -7.10 -0.58 12.16
N LEU A 265 -6.72 -0.83 13.40
CA LEU A 265 -6.42 0.21 14.38
C LEU A 265 -5.22 1.07 13.95
N GLN A 266 -4.17 0.42 13.42
CA GLN A 266 -3.02 1.13 12.85
C GLN A 266 -3.42 1.99 11.65
N ALA A 267 -4.23 1.45 10.73
CA ALA A 267 -4.73 2.19 9.56
C ALA A 267 -5.60 3.38 10.00
N THR A 268 -6.44 3.21 11.03
CA THR A 268 -7.20 4.29 11.67
C THR A 268 -6.28 5.43 12.10
N GLY A 269 -5.25 5.13 12.89
CA GLY A 269 -4.26 6.13 13.34
C GLY A 269 -3.54 6.82 12.19
N ALA A 270 -3.15 6.06 11.15
CA ALA A 270 -2.47 6.60 9.97
C ALA A 270 -3.37 7.58 9.18
N TYR A 271 -4.65 7.25 8.95
CA TYR A 271 -5.56 8.14 8.23
C TYR A 271 -5.95 9.37 9.04
N ILE A 272 -6.13 9.23 10.36
CA ILE A 272 -6.32 10.39 11.25
C ILE A 272 -5.10 11.31 11.19
N THR A 273 -3.89 10.76 11.31
CA THR A 273 -2.65 11.52 11.24
C THR A 273 -2.52 12.27 9.90
N MET A 274 -2.73 11.59 8.77
CA MET A 274 -2.65 12.23 7.45
C MET A 274 -3.71 13.31 7.24
N GLY A 275 -4.90 13.14 7.81
CA GLY A 275 -6.01 14.08 7.63
C GLY A 275 -6.04 15.24 8.61
N TRP A 276 -5.63 15.03 9.87
CA TRP A 276 -5.89 15.98 10.95
C TRP A 276 -4.65 16.51 11.66
N MET A 277 -3.48 15.88 11.52
CA MET A 277 -2.29 16.26 12.31
C MET A 277 -1.85 17.71 12.04
N ALA A 278 -1.85 18.15 10.78
CA ALA A 278 -1.49 19.52 10.44
C ALA A 278 -2.46 20.52 11.11
N GLN A 279 -3.76 20.20 11.12
CA GLN A 279 -4.77 21.03 11.77
C GLN A 279 -4.58 21.09 13.28
N ILE A 280 -4.26 19.96 13.94
CA ILE A 280 -3.98 19.95 15.40
C ILE A 280 -2.85 20.92 15.74
N PHE A 281 -1.77 20.91 14.96
CA PHE A 281 -0.66 21.85 15.18
C PHE A 281 -1.02 23.31 14.88
N ARG A 282 -1.82 23.55 13.84
CA ARG A 282 -2.27 24.92 13.47
C ARG A 282 -3.17 25.51 14.57
N ASP A 283 -4.12 24.75 15.05
CA ASP A 283 -5.03 25.19 16.14
C ASP A 283 -4.27 25.41 17.46
N ALA A 284 -3.08 24.81 17.62
CA ALA A 284 -2.15 25.07 18.71
C ALA A 284 -1.26 26.31 18.50
N GLY A 285 -1.43 27.08 17.40
CA GLY A 285 -0.67 28.27 17.08
C GLY A 285 0.60 28.04 16.27
N VAL A 286 0.83 26.82 15.75
CA VAL A 286 1.97 26.55 14.87
C VAL A 286 1.67 27.06 13.46
N HIS A 287 2.61 27.77 12.86
CA HIS A 287 2.46 28.28 11.48
C HIS A 287 2.18 27.15 10.47
N ALA A 288 1.28 27.39 9.50
CA ALA A 288 0.78 26.39 8.56
C ALA A 288 1.89 25.64 7.81
N GLY A 289 2.93 26.36 7.32
CA GLY A 289 4.09 25.72 6.68
C GLY A 289 4.85 24.77 7.63
N THR A 290 5.03 25.16 8.89
CA THR A 290 5.68 24.32 9.91
C THR A 290 4.80 23.11 10.26
N ALA A 291 3.49 23.27 10.34
CA ALA A 291 2.56 22.17 10.58
C ALA A 291 2.62 21.12 9.45
N GLY A 292 2.73 21.56 8.19
CA GLY A 292 2.99 20.68 7.05
C GLY A 292 4.33 19.94 7.14
N LEU A 293 5.41 20.63 7.59
CA LEU A 293 6.71 20.01 7.82
C LEU A 293 6.66 18.96 8.94
N LEU A 294 5.95 19.24 10.03
CA LEU A 294 5.76 18.27 11.14
C LEU A 294 5.03 17.01 10.66
N LEU A 295 3.99 17.18 9.84
CA LEU A 295 3.33 16.04 9.18
C LEU A 295 4.31 15.29 8.26
N ALA A 296 5.13 16.00 7.48
CA ALA A 296 6.15 15.39 6.62
C ALA A 296 7.17 14.57 7.42
N VAL A 297 7.65 15.10 8.55
CA VAL A 297 8.55 14.38 9.47
C VAL A 297 7.89 13.12 9.99
N THR A 298 6.64 13.20 10.44
CA THR A 298 5.86 12.04 10.90
C THR A 298 5.77 10.95 9.81
N MET A 299 5.57 11.33 8.55
CA MET A 299 5.46 10.39 7.44
C MET A 299 6.82 9.82 7.00
N VAL A 300 7.87 10.66 6.97
CA VAL A 300 9.19 10.24 6.48
C VAL A 300 9.92 9.30 7.44
N MET A 301 9.59 9.32 8.73
CA MET A 301 10.12 8.36 9.70
C MET A 301 9.86 6.90 9.31
N GLY A 302 8.80 6.65 8.54
CA GLY A 302 8.50 5.35 7.98
C GLY A 302 9.57 4.82 7.02
N VAL A 303 10.35 5.68 6.34
CA VAL A 303 11.35 5.26 5.33
C VAL A 303 12.49 4.47 5.97
N PRO A 304 13.27 5.01 6.91
CA PRO A 304 14.36 4.25 7.53
C PRO A 304 13.86 3.08 8.35
N LEU A 305 12.75 3.25 9.07
CA LEU A 305 12.21 2.24 9.97
C LEU A 305 11.53 1.09 9.23
N ALA A 306 11.04 1.28 7.99
CA ALA A 306 10.55 0.19 7.15
C ALA A 306 11.63 -0.86 6.80
N PHE A 307 12.92 -0.51 6.90
CA PHE A 307 14.02 -1.47 6.77
C PHE A 307 14.45 -2.08 8.10
N VAL A 308 14.37 -1.31 9.19
CA VAL A 308 14.81 -1.73 10.53
C VAL A 308 13.79 -2.66 11.17
N ILE A 309 12.51 -2.28 11.16
CA ILE A 309 11.44 -3.01 11.86
C ILE A 309 11.29 -4.47 11.36
N PRO A 310 11.21 -4.77 10.06
CA PRO A 310 11.13 -6.15 9.59
C PRO A 310 12.35 -7.00 9.95
N ARG A 311 13.57 -6.42 9.90
CA ARG A 311 14.79 -7.12 10.30
C ARG A 311 14.80 -7.44 11.79
N LEU A 312 14.37 -6.49 12.63
CA LEU A 312 14.28 -6.69 14.08
C LEU A 312 13.19 -7.71 14.41
N ALA A 313 12.02 -7.63 13.74
CA ALA A 313 10.92 -8.57 13.91
C ALA A 313 11.33 -10.00 13.56
N GLY A 314 12.13 -10.19 12.50
CA GLY A 314 12.63 -11.51 12.09
C GLY A 314 13.67 -12.12 13.04
N ARG A 315 14.29 -11.33 13.92
CA ARG A 315 15.27 -11.80 14.92
C ARG A 315 14.64 -12.19 16.25
N LEU A 316 13.42 -11.74 16.50
CA LEU A 316 12.73 -11.99 17.77
C LEU A 316 11.78 -13.21 17.65
N PRO A 317 11.71 -14.07 18.65
CA PRO A 317 10.78 -15.21 18.66
C PRO A 317 9.32 -14.74 18.67
N HIS A 318 9.05 -13.58 19.27
CA HIS A 318 7.74 -12.94 19.24
C HIS A 318 7.87 -11.42 19.07
N GLN A 319 6.91 -10.78 18.41
CA GLN A 319 6.97 -9.37 18.03
C GLN A 319 6.34 -8.43 19.07
N GLY A 320 5.84 -8.97 20.19
CA GLY A 320 5.23 -8.21 21.28
C GLY A 320 6.04 -7.01 21.76
N PRO A 321 7.36 -7.14 22.05
CA PRO A 321 8.20 -6.03 22.50
C PRO A 321 8.24 -4.86 21.50
N ILE A 322 8.29 -5.15 20.19
CA ILE A 322 8.27 -4.10 19.16
C ILE A 322 6.92 -3.39 19.16
N VAL A 323 5.81 -4.14 19.25
CA VAL A 323 4.45 -3.58 19.33
C VAL A 323 4.34 -2.63 20.53
N LEU A 324 4.83 -3.05 21.70
CA LEU A 324 4.79 -2.24 22.93
C LEU A 324 5.66 -1.00 22.82
N ALA A 325 6.86 -1.10 22.24
CA ALA A 325 7.74 0.04 22.04
C ALA A 325 7.12 1.08 21.09
N LEU A 326 6.56 0.64 19.93
CA LEU A 326 5.87 1.52 19.00
C LEU A 326 4.61 2.14 19.62
N GLY A 327 3.86 1.36 20.40
CA GLY A 327 2.70 1.84 21.12
C GLY A 327 3.04 2.86 22.21
N ALA A 328 4.12 2.64 22.96
CA ALA A 328 4.61 3.59 23.97
C ALA A 328 5.03 4.93 23.33
N CYS A 329 5.72 4.89 22.17
CA CYS A 329 6.01 6.10 21.40
C CYS A 329 4.73 6.83 21.00
N GLY A 330 3.69 6.10 20.53
CA GLY A 330 2.41 6.68 20.19
C GLY A 330 1.70 7.33 21.37
N LEU A 331 1.61 6.63 22.51
CA LEU A 331 1.01 7.17 23.72
C LEU A 331 1.75 8.41 24.23
N ALA A 332 3.09 8.38 24.22
CA ALA A 332 3.91 9.54 24.59
C ALA A 332 3.68 10.72 23.62
N GLY A 333 3.60 10.45 22.30
CA GLY A 333 3.29 11.46 21.31
C GLY A 333 1.91 12.10 21.50
N TYR A 334 0.86 11.29 21.75
CA TYR A 334 -0.49 11.81 22.02
C TYR A 334 -0.59 12.53 23.36
N ALA A 335 0.07 12.04 24.39
CA ALA A 335 0.15 12.76 25.67
C ALA A 335 0.84 14.12 25.50
N GLY A 336 1.92 14.18 24.72
CA GLY A 336 2.59 15.42 24.39
C GLY A 336 1.73 16.40 23.60
N LEU A 337 0.97 15.92 22.60
CA LEU A 337 0.01 16.73 21.86
C LEU A 337 -1.11 17.27 22.77
N TYR A 338 -1.53 16.52 23.77
CA TYR A 338 -2.54 16.94 24.71
C TYR A 338 -2.05 18.02 25.69
N LEU A 339 -0.83 17.83 26.22
CA LEU A 339 -0.29 18.68 27.30
C LEU A 339 0.43 19.93 26.76
N ALA A 340 1.19 19.81 25.67
CA ALA A 340 2.05 20.87 25.15
C ALA A 340 2.20 20.77 23.62
N PRO A 341 1.11 20.95 22.84
CA PRO A 341 1.14 20.66 21.39
C PRO A 341 2.15 21.50 20.62
N ALA A 342 2.30 22.80 20.93
CA ALA A 342 3.22 23.69 20.23
C ALA A 342 4.67 23.54 20.75
N ALA A 343 4.89 23.50 22.07
CA ALA A 343 6.21 23.55 22.67
C ALA A 343 7.09 22.32 22.34
N GLY A 344 6.48 21.14 22.19
CA GLY A 344 7.18 19.89 21.84
C GLY A 344 6.88 19.36 20.46
N SER A 345 6.33 20.15 19.55
CA SER A 345 5.76 19.72 18.27
C SER A 345 6.68 18.79 17.46
N TRP A 346 7.97 19.08 17.37
CA TRP A 346 8.96 18.25 16.68
C TRP A 346 9.14 16.87 17.34
N ALA A 347 9.20 16.85 18.68
CA ALA A 347 9.31 15.59 19.43
C ALA A 347 8.07 14.72 19.23
N TRP A 348 6.89 15.34 19.29
CA TRP A 348 5.63 14.62 19.06
C TRP A 348 5.51 14.10 17.64
N ALA A 349 5.92 14.88 16.63
CA ALA A 349 5.97 14.44 15.25
C ALA A 349 6.88 13.23 15.04
N VAL A 350 8.06 13.22 15.64
CA VAL A 350 9.00 12.08 15.60
C VAL A 350 8.42 10.85 16.31
N LEU A 351 7.91 11.00 17.53
CA LEU A 351 7.34 9.88 18.30
C LEU A 351 6.16 9.22 17.60
N LEU A 352 5.26 10.04 17.03
CA LEU A 352 4.12 9.55 16.27
C LEU A 352 4.56 8.93 14.93
N GLY A 353 5.61 9.46 14.31
CA GLY A 353 6.23 8.87 13.13
C GLY A 353 6.83 7.49 13.40
N VAL A 354 7.51 7.31 14.54
CA VAL A 354 7.99 6.00 15.00
C VAL A 354 6.82 5.06 15.26
N SER A 355 5.78 5.51 15.94
CA SER A 355 4.57 4.72 16.19
C SER A 355 3.87 4.27 14.92
N ASN A 356 3.85 5.11 13.89
CA ASN A 356 3.25 4.79 12.59
C ASN A 356 3.94 3.63 11.85
N CYS A 357 5.17 3.27 12.26
CA CYS A 357 5.87 2.08 11.78
C CYS A 357 5.23 0.75 12.23
N SER A 358 4.14 0.80 12.97
CA SER A 358 3.23 -0.33 13.18
C SER A 358 2.71 -0.92 11.87
N PHE A 359 2.65 -0.13 10.77
CA PHE A 359 2.24 -0.62 9.46
C PHE A 359 3.22 -1.63 8.83
N PRO A 360 4.51 -1.32 8.66
CA PRO A 360 5.47 -2.31 8.17
C PRO A 360 5.60 -3.51 9.11
N LEU A 361 5.43 -3.33 10.41
CA LEU A 361 5.38 -4.44 11.37
C LEU A 361 4.18 -5.35 11.10
N ALA A 362 2.98 -4.81 10.89
CA ALA A 362 1.77 -5.57 10.57
C ALA A 362 1.96 -6.42 9.32
N LEU A 363 2.50 -5.85 8.24
CA LEU A 363 2.77 -6.57 7.00
C LEU A 363 3.82 -7.67 7.19
N THR A 364 4.85 -7.41 8.00
CA THR A 364 5.87 -8.41 8.34
C THR A 364 5.26 -9.57 9.13
N MET A 365 4.42 -9.28 10.13
CA MET A 365 3.74 -10.32 10.89
C MET A 365 2.80 -11.15 10.02
N VAL A 366 2.09 -10.55 9.06
CA VAL A 366 1.27 -11.31 8.09
C VAL A 366 2.13 -12.34 7.34
N GLY A 367 3.32 -11.96 6.88
CA GLY A 367 4.26 -12.87 6.21
C GLY A 367 4.78 -13.98 7.12
N MET A 368 4.92 -13.73 8.43
CA MET A 368 5.46 -14.68 9.41
C MET A 368 4.39 -15.62 9.99
N ARG A 369 3.10 -15.28 9.91
CA ARG A 369 1.99 -16.03 10.52
C ARG A 369 1.30 -17.00 9.55
N ALA A 370 1.86 -17.20 8.36
CA ALA A 370 1.44 -18.24 7.44
C ALA A 370 2.67 -18.97 6.87
N ARG A 371 2.59 -20.31 6.78
CA ARG A 371 3.70 -21.15 6.29
C ARG A 371 3.75 -21.24 4.77
N THR A 372 2.60 -21.13 4.13
CA THR A 372 2.47 -21.30 2.68
C THR A 372 2.27 -19.97 1.99
N SER A 373 2.77 -19.82 0.75
CA SER A 373 2.53 -18.62 -0.07
C SER A 373 1.04 -18.33 -0.26
N ALA A 374 0.23 -19.38 -0.42
CA ALA A 374 -1.23 -19.27 -0.52
C ALA A 374 -1.85 -18.78 0.80
N GLY A 375 -1.37 -19.28 1.95
CA GLY A 375 -1.78 -18.84 3.28
C GLY A 375 -1.43 -17.38 3.53
N VAL A 376 -0.22 -16.94 3.18
CA VAL A 376 0.20 -15.52 3.27
C VAL A 376 -0.73 -14.64 2.42
N ALA A 377 -1.03 -15.03 1.18
CA ALA A 377 -1.90 -14.25 0.30
C ALA A 377 -3.33 -14.14 0.85
N GLN A 378 -3.89 -15.24 1.36
CA GLN A 378 -5.23 -15.25 1.97
C GLN A 378 -5.28 -14.43 3.26
N LEU A 379 -4.27 -14.59 4.15
CA LEU A 379 -4.16 -13.85 5.40
C LEU A 379 -3.99 -12.36 5.15
N SER A 380 -3.13 -11.98 4.18
CA SER A 380 -2.92 -10.59 3.77
C SER A 380 -4.21 -9.96 3.24
N GLY A 381 -4.91 -10.67 2.36
CA GLY A 381 -6.20 -10.23 1.81
C GLY A 381 -7.24 -10.03 2.91
N PHE A 382 -7.38 -10.99 3.83
CA PHE A 382 -8.32 -10.90 4.95
C PHE A 382 -7.97 -9.77 5.90
N ALA A 383 -6.71 -9.71 6.36
CA ALA A 383 -6.27 -8.72 7.34
C ALA A 383 -6.39 -7.27 6.80
N GLN A 384 -6.01 -7.04 5.56
CA GLN A 384 -6.11 -5.71 4.94
C GLN A 384 -7.56 -5.32 4.64
N SER A 385 -8.37 -6.20 4.04
CA SER A 385 -9.77 -5.88 3.71
C SER A 385 -10.57 -5.59 4.97
N THR A 386 -10.50 -6.47 5.98
CA THR A 386 -11.19 -6.29 7.25
C THR A 386 -10.64 -5.07 8.00
N GLY A 387 -9.32 -4.88 7.99
CA GLY A 387 -8.69 -3.75 8.66
C GLY A 387 -9.08 -2.41 8.06
N TYR A 388 -9.12 -2.28 6.73
CA TYR A 388 -9.60 -1.03 6.12
C TYR A 388 -11.06 -0.75 6.43
N LEU A 389 -11.93 -1.77 6.48
CA LEU A 389 -13.33 -1.59 6.93
C LEU A 389 -13.39 -1.08 8.37
N LEU A 390 -12.59 -1.65 9.27
CA LEU A 390 -12.52 -1.23 10.67
C LEU A 390 -11.96 0.19 10.83
N SER A 391 -11.15 0.68 9.89
CA SER A 391 -10.56 2.01 9.96
C SER A 391 -11.48 3.15 9.51
N ILE A 392 -12.60 2.85 8.85
CA ILE A 392 -13.53 3.87 8.31
C ILE A 392 -14.08 4.82 9.40
N PRO A 393 -14.58 4.34 10.55
CA PRO A 393 -15.22 5.23 11.54
C PRO A 393 -14.23 6.14 12.26
N GLY A 394 -12.93 5.80 12.31
CA GLY A 394 -11.95 6.56 13.10
C GLY A 394 -11.82 8.03 12.72
N PRO A 395 -11.45 8.37 11.49
CA PRO A 395 -11.32 9.76 11.04
C PRO A 395 -12.65 10.54 11.12
N LEU A 396 -13.78 9.87 10.87
CA LEU A 396 -15.12 10.46 11.03
C LEU A 396 -15.39 10.83 12.49
N LEU A 397 -15.11 9.91 13.42
CA LEU A 397 -15.31 10.18 14.86
C LEU A 397 -14.43 11.32 15.35
N VAL A 398 -13.21 11.47 14.87
CA VAL A 398 -12.35 12.62 15.18
C VAL A 398 -13.03 13.93 14.77
N GLY A 399 -13.56 14.01 13.55
CA GLY A 399 -14.26 15.20 13.06
C GLY A 399 -15.54 15.52 13.84
N VAL A 400 -16.32 14.49 14.20
CA VAL A 400 -17.53 14.63 15.03
C VAL A 400 -17.17 15.11 16.45
N LEU A 401 -16.18 14.49 17.08
CA LEU A 401 -15.73 14.87 18.42
C LEU A 401 -15.18 16.29 18.44
N TYR A 402 -14.34 16.65 17.45
CA TYR A 402 -13.81 18.01 17.31
C TYR A 402 -14.95 19.05 17.23
N GLN A 403 -15.95 18.79 16.38
CA GLN A 403 -17.09 19.69 16.20
C GLN A 403 -17.91 19.86 17.48
N HIS A 404 -18.14 18.78 18.24
CA HIS A 404 -19.00 18.82 19.43
C HIS A 404 -18.28 19.29 20.68
N SER A 405 -16.98 19.03 20.82
CA SER A 405 -16.20 19.43 21.99
C SER A 405 -15.59 20.84 21.88
N GLY A 406 -15.55 21.39 20.65
CA GLY A 406 -14.93 22.69 20.38
C GLY A 406 -13.41 22.68 20.55
N GLY A 407 -12.76 21.50 20.56
CA GLY A 407 -11.32 21.40 20.75
C GLY A 407 -10.76 19.99 20.51
N TRP A 408 -9.44 19.85 20.68
CA TRP A 408 -8.71 18.61 20.38
C TRP A 408 -8.63 17.62 21.55
N GLY A 409 -9.11 17.99 22.76
CA GLY A 409 -9.01 17.12 23.93
C GLY A 409 -9.62 15.73 23.73
N LEU A 410 -10.91 15.67 23.34
CA LEU A 410 -11.62 14.41 23.09
C LEU A 410 -11.07 13.64 21.87
N PRO A 411 -10.78 14.28 20.71
CA PRO A 411 -10.11 13.61 19.59
C PRO A 411 -8.77 12.97 19.97
N ILE A 412 -7.90 13.67 20.68
CA ILE A 412 -6.60 13.12 21.11
C ILE A 412 -6.80 11.98 22.13
N ALA A 413 -7.74 12.11 23.05
CA ALA A 413 -8.07 11.04 23.99
C ALA A 413 -8.60 9.78 23.26
N LEU A 414 -9.42 9.95 22.20
CA LEU A 414 -9.82 8.83 21.35
C LEU A 414 -8.61 8.15 20.69
N MET A 415 -7.70 8.93 20.09
CA MET A 415 -6.51 8.40 19.43
C MET A 415 -5.60 7.64 20.40
N ALA A 416 -5.36 8.22 21.59
CA ALA A 416 -4.61 7.56 22.66
C ALA A 416 -5.32 6.30 23.16
N GLY A 417 -6.65 6.36 23.32
CA GLY A 417 -7.48 5.23 23.72
C GLY A 417 -7.43 4.06 22.74
N LEU A 418 -7.41 4.34 21.43
CA LEU A 418 -7.28 3.30 20.38
C LEU A 418 -5.90 2.62 20.36
N MET A 419 -4.85 3.28 20.88
CA MET A 419 -3.52 2.66 21.01
C MET A 419 -3.52 1.48 21.99
N ILE A 420 -4.34 1.52 23.04
CA ILE A 420 -4.38 0.46 24.06
C ILE A 420 -4.84 -0.87 23.45
N PRO A 421 -6.03 -0.97 22.80
CA PRO A 421 -6.44 -2.20 22.13
C PRO A 421 -5.50 -2.55 20.97
N GLN A 422 -4.91 -1.57 20.26
CA GLN A 422 -3.91 -1.84 19.22
C GLN A 422 -2.70 -2.57 19.79
N MET A 423 -2.15 -2.12 20.91
CA MET A 423 -1.04 -2.78 21.60
C MET A 423 -1.43 -4.19 22.06
N ALA A 424 -2.59 -4.34 22.69
CA ALA A 424 -3.07 -5.62 23.18
C ALA A 424 -3.23 -6.66 22.07
N VAL A 425 -3.94 -6.32 20.99
CA VAL A 425 -4.13 -7.25 19.84
C VAL A 425 -2.84 -7.44 19.06
N GLY A 426 -1.97 -6.43 18.99
CA GLY A 426 -0.65 -6.53 18.36
C GLY A 426 0.27 -7.52 19.06
N VAL A 427 0.27 -7.54 20.40
CA VAL A 427 1.00 -8.55 21.19
C VAL A 427 0.42 -9.95 20.95
N LEU A 428 -0.91 -10.08 20.83
CA LEU A 428 -1.54 -11.36 20.50
C LEU A 428 -1.16 -11.84 19.09
N ALA A 429 -1.19 -10.95 18.10
CA ALA A 429 -0.79 -11.22 16.72
C ALA A 429 0.72 -11.53 16.60
N GLY A 430 1.53 -10.96 17.49
CA GLY A 430 2.98 -11.16 17.57
C GLY A 430 3.41 -12.49 18.20
N ARG A 431 2.49 -13.34 18.68
CA ARG A 431 2.82 -14.67 19.23
C ARG A 431 3.27 -15.62 18.12
N ASP A 432 4.19 -16.52 18.44
CA ASP A 432 4.69 -17.52 17.48
C ASP A 432 3.66 -18.64 17.23
N ARG A 433 2.68 -18.32 16.39
CA ARG A 433 1.60 -19.23 15.94
C ARG A 433 1.26 -18.95 14.49
N THR A 434 1.06 -19.99 13.69
CA THR A 434 0.63 -19.83 12.30
C THR A 434 -0.86 -20.13 12.15
N VAL A 435 -1.47 -19.60 11.12
CA VAL A 435 -2.89 -19.80 10.80
C VAL A 435 -3.19 -21.28 10.46
N GLU A 436 -2.19 -21.97 9.89
CA GLU A 436 -2.27 -23.41 9.60
C GLU A 436 -2.31 -24.25 10.87
N ASP A 437 -1.55 -23.90 11.92
CA ASP A 437 -1.56 -24.60 13.22
C ASP A 437 -2.91 -24.46 13.93
N GLU A 438 -3.58 -23.33 13.76
CA GLU A 438 -4.91 -23.08 14.33
C GLU A 438 -6.02 -23.77 13.52
N ALA A 439 -5.83 -23.93 12.19
CA ALA A 439 -6.79 -24.61 11.33
C ALA A 439 -6.78 -26.14 11.51
N ALA A 440 -5.68 -26.69 12.02
CA ALA A 440 -5.51 -28.12 12.29
C ALA A 440 -6.11 -28.56 13.65
N ARG A 441 -6.55 -27.61 14.49
CA ARG A 441 -7.22 -27.82 15.78
C ARG A 441 -8.73 -27.64 15.65
#